data_4a842902a4c0c52711b791f8ea9776e0
#
_entry.id   4a842902a4c0c52711b791f8ea9776e0
#
_cell.length_a   1.000
_cell.length_b   1.000
_cell.length_c   1.000
_cell.angle_alpha   90.00
_cell.angle_beta   90.00
_cell.angle_gamma   90.00
#
_symmetry.space_group_name_H-M   'P 1'
#
loop_
_entity.id
_entity.type
_entity.pdbx_description
1 polymer ?
#
loop_
_entity_poly.entity_id
_entity_poly.type
_entity_poly.pdbx_seq_one_letter_code
_entity_poly.pdbx_strand_id
1 'polypeptide(L)'
;RETTGMKKAAGYTKFWSQDSPTTPCPPYHIDCINPLKVSEATIPRLIITEGEKDVLTLNEAGYPYAISVPNGAASDLSKSFEAFEPWMEQVRDIVICGDSDLPGRTLVKHLSDYFGARCLLTTLPGDCKDISDVLATYGIEIVREIIESARPQHTADIVTVGERANGI
;
A
#
# COMPACT_ATOMS: atom_id res chain seq x y z
N ARG A 1 -1.07 7.00 -29.17
CA ARG A 1 -0.97 5.82 -28.29
C ARG A 1 -0.38 4.67 -29.10
N GLU A 2 0.83 4.24 -28.78
CA GLU A 2 1.44 3.08 -29.43
C GLU A 2 0.74 1.79 -28.98
N THR A 3 0.58 0.86 -29.91
CA THR A 3 0.00 -0.44 -29.59
C THR A 3 1.00 -1.28 -28.77
N THR A 4 0.49 -2.18 -27.93
CA THR A 4 1.32 -3.04 -27.09
C THR A 4 2.34 -3.87 -27.87
N GLY A 5 1.99 -4.28 -29.11
CA GLY A 5 2.90 -5.03 -29.98
C GLY A 5 4.08 -4.19 -30.50
N MET A 6 3.83 -2.95 -30.86
CA MET A 6 4.89 -2.03 -31.31
C MET A 6 5.85 -1.69 -30.18
N LYS A 7 5.34 -1.49 -28.96
CA LYS A 7 6.16 -1.25 -27.77
C LYS A 7 7.12 -2.41 -27.50
N LYS A 8 6.62 -3.63 -27.59
CA LYS A 8 7.42 -4.83 -27.34
C LYS A 8 8.50 -5.03 -28.40
N ALA A 9 8.20 -4.76 -29.68
CA ALA A 9 9.16 -4.88 -30.79
C ALA A 9 10.25 -3.80 -30.75
N ALA A 10 9.93 -2.60 -30.26
CA ALA A 10 10.86 -1.48 -30.18
C ALA A 10 11.71 -1.46 -28.89
N GLY A 11 11.54 -2.43 -27.99
CA GLY A 11 12.28 -2.48 -26.71
C GLY A 11 11.86 -1.45 -25.67
N TYR A 12 10.67 -0.87 -25.84
CA TYR A 12 10.13 0.05 -24.83
C TYR A 12 9.81 -0.65 -23.52
N THR A 13 10.16 -0.01 -22.41
CA THR A 13 9.70 -0.42 -21.10
C THR A 13 8.23 -0.03 -20.90
N LYS A 14 7.50 -0.84 -20.16
CA LYS A 14 6.07 -0.61 -19.84
C LYS A 14 5.86 0.69 -19.04
N PHE A 15 6.89 1.12 -18.33
CA PHE A 15 6.86 2.28 -17.45
C PHE A 15 7.92 3.29 -17.85
N TRP A 16 7.56 4.55 -17.78
CA TRP A 16 8.50 5.65 -17.80
C TRP A 16 8.79 5.98 -16.34
N SER A 17 10.00 5.72 -15.89
CA SER A 17 10.50 6.34 -14.67
C SER A 17 11.17 7.64 -15.04
N GLN A 18 10.95 8.70 -14.27
CA GLN A 18 11.89 9.80 -14.28
C GLN A 18 13.23 9.23 -13.85
N ASP A 19 14.30 9.65 -14.52
CA ASP A 19 15.65 9.29 -14.09
C ASP A 19 15.81 9.69 -12.63
N SER A 20 15.73 8.73 -11.74
CA SER A 20 16.03 8.94 -10.34
C SER A 20 17.48 8.59 -10.13
N PRO A 21 18.34 9.57 -9.88
CA PRO A 21 19.76 9.31 -9.59
C PRO A 21 19.95 8.62 -8.24
N THR A 22 18.90 8.52 -7.43
CA THR A 22 18.95 7.91 -6.11
C THR A 22 18.41 6.48 -6.13
N THR A 23 19.25 5.53 -5.77
CA THR A 23 18.89 4.14 -5.51
C THR A 23 19.20 3.87 -4.03
N PRO A 24 18.25 3.40 -3.23
CA PRO A 24 16.89 2.99 -3.60
C PRO A 24 15.95 4.16 -3.88
N CYS A 25 14.95 3.92 -4.76
CA CYS A 25 13.94 4.90 -5.07
C CYS A 25 12.99 5.07 -3.87
N PRO A 26 12.70 6.29 -3.42
CA PRO A 26 11.77 6.52 -2.33
C PRO A 26 10.32 6.18 -2.73
N PRO A 27 9.45 5.84 -1.78
CA PRO A 27 8.02 5.76 -2.03
C PRO A 27 7.46 7.07 -2.59
N TYR A 28 6.54 6.97 -3.55
CA TYR A 28 5.86 8.16 -4.07
C TYR A 28 5.06 8.85 -2.96
N HIS A 29 5.12 10.16 -2.91
CA HIS A 29 4.43 11.01 -1.93
C HIS A 29 4.86 10.79 -0.46
N ILE A 30 6.01 10.15 -0.21
CA ILE A 30 6.52 9.91 1.17
C ILE A 30 6.64 11.21 2.01
N ASP A 31 6.76 12.32 1.34
CA ASP A 31 6.86 13.66 1.91
C ASP A 31 5.61 14.07 2.72
N CYS A 32 4.47 13.39 2.50
CA CYS A 32 3.25 13.63 3.26
C CYS A 32 3.38 13.28 4.75
N ILE A 33 4.37 12.45 5.11
CA ILE A 33 4.68 12.11 6.50
C ILE A 33 5.99 12.74 7.00
N ASN A 34 6.53 13.73 6.28
CA ASN A 34 7.76 14.41 6.68
C ASN A 34 7.53 15.19 7.99
N PRO A 35 8.27 14.89 9.08
CA PRO A 35 8.09 15.57 10.38
C PRO A 35 8.26 17.09 10.34
N LEU A 36 8.96 17.60 9.34
CA LEU A 36 9.14 19.06 9.16
C LEU A 36 7.91 19.73 8.50
N LYS A 37 7.01 18.96 7.92
CA LYS A 37 5.81 19.44 7.20
C LYS A 37 4.50 19.10 7.91
N VAL A 38 4.51 18.04 8.69
CA VAL A 38 3.33 17.58 9.44
C VAL A 38 3.33 18.30 10.80
N SER A 39 2.22 18.97 11.11
CA SER A 39 2.03 19.66 12.40
C SER A 39 1.55 18.72 13.52
N GLU A 40 1.08 17.54 13.17
CA GLU A 40 0.55 16.55 14.11
C GLU A 40 1.68 15.72 14.72
N ALA A 41 1.66 15.55 16.03
CA ALA A 41 2.65 14.73 16.72
C ALA A 41 2.55 13.25 16.38
N THR A 42 1.37 12.82 15.91
CA THR A 42 1.10 11.42 15.53
C THR A 42 0.19 11.41 14.31
N ILE A 43 0.59 10.70 13.28
CA ILE A 43 -0.23 10.41 12.11
C ILE A 43 -1.11 9.19 12.45
N PRO A 44 -2.44 9.34 12.50
CA PRO A 44 -3.30 8.24 12.93
C PRO A 44 -3.26 7.06 11.96
N ARG A 45 -3.10 7.33 10.66
CA ARG A 45 -3.14 6.31 9.63
C ARG A 45 -2.34 6.73 8.40
N LEU A 46 -1.45 5.85 7.92
CA LEU A 46 -0.79 5.93 6.62
C LEU A 46 -1.37 4.84 5.72
N ILE A 47 -1.69 5.18 4.47
CA ILE A 47 -2.19 4.20 3.50
C ILE A 47 -1.07 3.94 2.48
N ILE A 48 -0.78 2.66 2.23
CA ILE A 48 0.24 2.23 1.26
C ILE A 48 -0.46 1.49 0.12
N THR A 49 -0.22 1.93 -1.11
CA THR A 49 -0.76 1.35 -2.34
C THR A 49 0.34 0.84 -3.26
N GLU A 50 -0.03 0.14 -4.32
CA GLU A 50 0.91 -0.30 -5.36
C GLU A 50 1.25 0.81 -6.34
N GLY A 51 0.27 1.64 -6.73
CA GLY A 51 0.39 2.63 -7.79
C GLY A 51 0.14 4.08 -7.35
N GLU A 52 0.78 5.01 -8.06
CA GLU A 52 0.63 6.45 -7.81
C GLU A 52 -0.79 6.95 -8.07
N LYS A 53 -1.49 6.36 -9.05
CA LYS A 53 -2.89 6.66 -9.35
C LYS A 53 -3.79 6.43 -8.13
N ASP A 54 -3.52 5.39 -7.37
CA ASP A 54 -4.28 5.04 -6.18
C ASP A 54 -4.06 6.03 -5.04
N VAL A 55 -2.84 6.56 -4.93
CA VAL A 55 -2.54 7.66 -4.00
C VAL A 55 -3.40 8.89 -4.32
N LEU A 56 -3.52 9.26 -5.60
CA LEU A 56 -4.36 10.38 -6.01
C LEU A 56 -5.84 10.14 -5.70
N THR A 57 -6.33 8.92 -5.94
CA THR A 57 -7.69 8.50 -5.57
C THR A 57 -7.95 8.65 -4.07
N LEU A 58 -7.00 8.22 -3.25
CA LEU A 58 -7.12 8.32 -1.80
C LEU A 58 -7.07 9.77 -1.31
N ASN A 59 -6.21 10.60 -1.90
CA ASN A 59 -6.18 12.04 -1.59
C ASN A 59 -7.52 12.71 -1.93
N GLU A 60 -8.13 12.38 -3.09
CA GLU A 60 -9.46 12.86 -3.46
C GLU A 60 -10.53 12.40 -2.45
N ALA A 61 -10.40 11.19 -1.93
CA ALA A 61 -11.30 10.66 -0.90
C ALA A 61 -11.10 11.29 0.50
N GLY A 62 -10.07 12.14 0.67
CA GLY A 62 -9.81 12.86 1.91
C GLY A 62 -8.73 12.22 2.80
N TYR A 63 -7.93 11.32 2.27
CA TYR A 63 -6.81 10.67 2.96
C TYR A 63 -5.47 11.28 2.51
N PRO A 64 -4.97 12.33 3.17
CA PRO A 64 -3.75 13.03 2.75
C PRO A 64 -2.48 12.21 2.99
N TYR A 65 -2.51 11.26 3.92
CA TYR A 65 -1.39 10.40 4.25
C TYR A 65 -1.50 9.09 3.47
N ALA A 66 -1.26 9.16 2.16
CA ALA A 66 -1.23 8.02 1.24
C ALA A 66 0.06 8.06 0.43
N ILE A 67 0.70 6.90 0.27
CA ILE A 67 1.94 6.71 -0.49
C ILE A 67 1.82 5.48 -1.38
N SER A 68 2.64 5.40 -2.42
CA SER A 68 2.79 4.14 -3.16
C SER A 68 4.22 3.62 -3.13
N VAL A 69 4.34 2.29 -3.23
CA VAL A 69 5.65 1.64 -3.32
C VAL A 69 6.35 2.01 -4.63
N PRO A 70 7.68 2.19 -4.64
CA PRO A 70 8.40 2.46 -5.86
C PRO A 70 8.44 1.20 -6.75
N ASN A 71 8.26 1.39 -8.07
CA ASN A 71 8.36 0.33 -9.08
C ASN A 71 7.41 -0.87 -8.89
N GLY A 72 6.29 -0.68 -8.16
CA GLY A 72 5.31 -1.73 -7.92
C GLY A 72 5.81 -2.88 -7.04
N ALA A 73 5.12 -4.03 -7.08
CA ALA A 73 5.34 -5.17 -6.19
C ALA A 73 6.70 -5.90 -6.34
N ALA A 74 7.48 -5.58 -7.37
CA ALA A 74 8.70 -6.33 -7.74
C ALA A 74 9.99 -5.80 -7.08
N SER A 75 9.95 -4.69 -6.34
CA SER A 75 11.14 -4.06 -5.75
C SER A 75 11.47 -4.59 -4.36
N ASP A 76 12.73 -4.47 -3.96
CA ASP A 76 13.14 -4.67 -2.56
C ASP A 76 12.63 -3.50 -1.71
N LEU A 77 11.45 -3.70 -1.14
CA LEU A 77 10.72 -2.68 -0.39
C LEU A 77 11.44 -2.27 0.89
N SER A 78 12.20 -3.17 1.53
CA SER A 78 12.91 -2.88 2.78
C SER A 78 13.85 -1.70 2.61
N LYS A 79 14.65 -1.69 1.55
CA LYS A 79 15.59 -0.60 1.25
C LYS A 79 14.91 0.74 0.95
N SER A 80 13.71 0.69 0.35
CA SER A 80 12.95 1.90 0.04
C SER A 80 12.35 2.56 1.28
N PHE A 81 12.06 1.79 2.32
CA PHE A 81 11.48 2.30 3.58
C PHE A 81 12.53 2.57 4.67
N GLU A 82 13.68 1.88 4.63
CA GLU A 82 14.73 1.98 5.65
C GLU A 82 15.16 3.44 5.92
N ALA A 83 15.34 4.24 4.88
CA ALA A 83 15.70 5.65 5.00
C ALA A 83 14.62 6.51 5.68
N PHE A 84 13.38 6.04 5.73
CA PHE A 84 12.21 6.75 6.26
C PHE A 84 11.69 6.14 7.57
N GLU A 85 12.37 5.14 8.14
CA GLU A 85 11.97 4.55 9.42
C GLU A 85 11.73 5.58 10.52
N PRO A 86 12.58 6.63 10.70
CA PRO A 86 12.31 7.66 11.70
C PRO A 86 11.02 8.44 11.46
N TRP A 87 10.59 8.58 10.18
CA TRP A 87 9.32 9.23 9.86
C TRP A 87 8.13 8.31 10.12
N MET A 88 8.32 7.00 9.96
CA MET A 88 7.31 5.98 10.21
C MET A 88 7.00 5.78 11.70
N GLU A 89 7.88 6.22 12.60
CA GLU A 89 7.67 6.13 14.05
C GLU A 89 6.47 6.95 14.52
N GLN A 90 6.16 8.08 13.85
CA GLN A 90 5.01 8.90 14.17
C GLN A 90 3.68 8.34 13.62
N VAL A 91 3.72 7.30 12.79
CA VAL A 91 2.54 6.65 12.20
C VAL A 91 2.03 5.56 13.15
N ARG A 92 0.74 5.63 13.52
CA ARG A 92 0.12 4.64 14.40
C ARG A 92 -0.29 3.38 13.64
N ASP A 93 -1.16 3.53 12.65
CA ASP A 93 -1.71 2.42 11.88
C ASP A 93 -1.26 2.52 10.41
N ILE A 94 -0.95 1.38 9.80
CA ILE A 94 -0.59 1.29 8.39
C ILE A 94 -1.66 0.48 7.67
N VAL A 95 -2.42 1.12 6.79
CA VAL A 95 -3.41 0.44 5.94
C VAL A 95 -2.73 0.05 4.64
N ILE A 96 -2.75 -1.23 4.31
CA ILE A 96 -2.24 -1.73 3.03
C ILE A 96 -3.42 -1.92 2.09
N CYS A 97 -3.44 -1.13 1.02
CA CYS A 97 -4.44 -1.17 -0.03
C CYS A 97 -3.77 -1.66 -1.33
N GLY A 98 -3.57 -2.98 -1.42
CA GLY A 98 -2.96 -3.62 -2.57
C GLY A 98 -3.97 -3.97 -3.64
N ASP A 99 -3.47 -4.20 -4.87
CA ASP A 99 -4.25 -4.69 -5.98
C ASP A 99 -4.79 -6.11 -5.71
N SER A 100 -5.91 -6.46 -6.32
CA SER A 100 -6.54 -7.78 -6.15
C SER A 100 -5.83 -8.90 -6.92
N ASP A 101 -4.88 -8.59 -7.79
CA ASP A 101 -4.13 -9.55 -8.57
C ASP A 101 -2.99 -10.24 -7.78
N LEU A 102 -2.29 -11.19 -8.41
CA LEU A 102 -1.23 -11.94 -7.72
C LEU A 102 -0.05 -11.05 -7.28
N PRO A 103 0.46 -10.12 -8.11
CA PRO A 103 1.49 -9.18 -7.66
C PRO A 103 1.04 -8.35 -6.45
N GLY A 104 -0.19 -7.82 -6.46
CA GLY A 104 -0.74 -7.05 -5.34
C GLY A 104 -0.83 -7.86 -4.05
N ARG A 105 -1.28 -9.11 -4.11
CA ARG A 105 -1.27 -10.01 -2.93
C ARG A 105 0.13 -10.29 -2.41
N THR A 106 1.12 -10.41 -3.29
CA THR A 106 2.53 -10.57 -2.90
C THR A 106 3.05 -9.32 -2.20
N LEU A 107 2.71 -8.14 -2.72
CA LEU A 107 3.03 -6.86 -2.09
C LEU A 107 2.43 -6.75 -0.69
N VAL A 108 1.14 -7.06 -0.55
CA VAL A 108 0.44 -7.05 0.75
C VAL A 108 1.17 -7.93 1.76
N LYS A 109 1.57 -9.14 1.36
CA LYS A 109 2.32 -10.05 2.22
C LYS A 109 3.67 -9.44 2.65
N HIS A 110 4.46 -8.92 1.72
CA HIS A 110 5.77 -8.34 2.03
C HIS A 110 5.66 -7.13 2.97
N LEU A 111 4.69 -6.25 2.74
CA LEU A 111 4.47 -5.09 3.61
C LEU A 111 3.98 -5.51 5.00
N SER A 112 3.10 -6.52 5.07
CA SER A 112 2.62 -7.06 6.36
C SER A 112 3.75 -7.69 7.15
N ASP A 113 4.63 -8.44 6.49
CA ASP A 113 5.82 -9.04 7.12
C ASP A 113 6.80 -7.95 7.62
N TYR A 114 6.94 -6.84 6.87
CA TYR A 114 7.85 -5.75 7.22
C TYR A 114 7.33 -4.88 8.38
N PHE A 115 6.06 -4.46 8.33
CA PHE A 115 5.47 -3.54 9.31
C PHE A 115 4.79 -4.25 10.49
N GLY A 116 4.50 -5.53 10.37
CA GLY A 116 3.99 -6.37 11.46
C GLY A 116 2.61 -5.97 11.98
N ALA A 117 2.46 -5.94 13.29
CA ALA A 117 1.18 -5.76 13.99
C ALA A 117 0.47 -4.41 13.74
N ARG A 118 1.16 -3.41 13.16
CA ARG A 118 0.56 -2.13 12.80
C ARG A 118 -0.26 -2.18 11.51
N CYS A 119 -0.21 -3.30 10.78
CA CYS A 119 -0.86 -3.43 9.47
C CYS A 119 -2.33 -3.75 9.58
N LEU A 120 -3.12 -2.99 8.84
CA LEU A 120 -4.52 -3.24 8.55
C LEU A 120 -4.66 -3.46 7.05
N LEU A 121 -5.45 -4.46 6.65
CA LEU A 121 -5.64 -4.83 5.25
C LEU A 121 -7.03 -4.41 4.78
N THR A 122 -7.10 -3.89 3.57
CA THR A 122 -8.36 -3.64 2.88
C THR A 122 -8.82 -4.87 2.12
N THR A 123 -10.12 -4.94 1.84
CA THR A 123 -10.71 -5.91 0.92
C THR A 123 -11.42 -5.14 -0.18
N LEU A 124 -11.00 -5.34 -1.43
CA LEU A 124 -11.63 -4.73 -2.59
C LEU A 124 -12.83 -5.58 -3.06
N PRO A 125 -13.88 -4.98 -3.67
CA PRO A 125 -14.90 -5.72 -4.39
C PRO A 125 -14.29 -6.61 -5.47
N GLY A 126 -14.88 -7.79 -5.69
CA GLY A 126 -14.30 -8.81 -6.57
C GLY A 126 -14.20 -8.44 -8.06
N ASP A 127 -14.90 -7.39 -8.48
CA ASP A 127 -14.89 -6.84 -9.83
C ASP A 127 -13.90 -5.65 -9.99
N CYS A 128 -13.26 -5.23 -8.91
CA CYS A 128 -12.27 -4.14 -8.92
C CYS A 128 -10.86 -4.69 -8.76
N LYS A 129 -9.95 -4.20 -9.59
CA LYS A 129 -8.53 -4.54 -9.49
C LYS A 129 -7.84 -3.73 -8.39
N ASP A 130 -8.07 -2.43 -8.36
CA ASP A 130 -7.44 -1.46 -7.47
C ASP A 130 -8.46 -0.48 -6.88
N ILE A 131 -8.02 0.38 -5.97
CA ILE A 131 -8.92 1.35 -5.33
C ILE A 131 -9.40 2.44 -6.30
N SER A 132 -8.68 2.69 -7.39
CA SER A 132 -9.12 3.62 -8.43
C SER A 132 -10.26 3.03 -9.26
N ASP A 133 -10.28 1.72 -9.48
CA ASP A 133 -11.43 1.02 -10.09
C ASP A 133 -12.65 1.12 -9.18
N VAL A 134 -12.48 1.05 -7.86
CA VAL A 134 -13.57 1.25 -6.90
C VAL A 134 -14.15 2.65 -7.02
N LEU A 135 -13.29 3.69 -7.08
CA LEU A 135 -13.77 5.06 -7.27
C LEU A 135 -14.59 5.19 -8.56
N ALA A 136 -14.08 4.63 -9.66
CA ALA A 136 -14.75 4.73 -10.97
C ALA A 136 -16.08 3.97 -11.02
N THR A 137 -16.19 2.84 -10.32
CA THR A 137 -17.35 1.94 -10.38
C THR A 137 -18.40 2.28 -9.33
N TYR A 138 -17.99 2.57 -8.11
CA TYR A 138 -18.86 2.68 -6.94
C TYR A 138 -18.86 4.07 -6.29
N GLY A 139 -17.92 4.93 -6.66
CA GLY A 139 -17.81 6.28 -6.13
C GLY A 139 -17.04 6.39 -4.82
N ILE A 140 -16.89 7.64 -4.38
CA ILE A 140 -15.96 8.03 -3.31
C ILE A 140 -16.36 7.48 -1.93
N GLU A 141 -17.66 7.32 -1.68
CA GLU A 141 -18.14 6.83 -0.38
C GLU A 141 -17.75 5.37 -0.15
N ILE A 142 -17.75 4.55 -1.21
CA ILE A 142 -17.29 3.15 -1.10
C ILE A 142 -15.77 3.08 -0.91
N VAL A 143 -15.01 3.99 -1.54
CA VAL A 143 -13.57 4.11 -1.25
C VAL A 143 -13.34 4.37 0.24
N ARG A 144 -14.07 5.31 0.84
CA ARG A 144 -13.98 5.61 2.27
C ARG A 144 -14.37 4.41 3.13
N GLU A 145 -15.47 3.74 2.81
CA GLU A 145 -15.93 2.55 3.54
C GLU A 145 -14.86 1.44 3.54
N ILE A 146 -14.22 1.19 2.41
CA ILE A 146 -13.13 0.20 2.30
C ILE A 146 -11.98 0.55 3.22
N ILE A 147 -11.53 1.80 3.23
CA ILE A 147 -10.41 2.24 4.08
C ILE A 147 -10.79 2.18 5.57
N GLU A 148 -11.98 2.61 5.95
CA GLU A 148 -12.44 2.57 7.35
C GLU A 148 -12.74 1.15 7.84
N SER A 149 -13.06 0.23 6.94
CA SER A 149 -13.29 -1.18 7.26
C SER A 149 -12.04 -2.04 7.30
N ALA A 150 -10.85 -1.49 7.04
CA ALA A 150 -9.59 -2.23 7.09
C ALA A 150 -9.38 -2.93 8.43
N ARG A 151 -8.89 -4.17 8.43
CA ARG A 151 -8.75 -5.04 9.62
C ARG A 151 -7.35 -5.63 9.70
N PRO A 152 -6.88 -5.97 10.91
CA PRO A 152 -5.64 -6.74 11.08
C PRO A 152 -5.71 -8.04 10.30
N GLN A 153 -4.57 -8.47 9.78
CA GLN A 153 -4.46 -9.82 9.23
C GLN A 153 -4.69 -10.83 10.35
N HIS A 154 -5.73 -11.65 10.24
CA HIS A 154 -5.90 -12.78 11.15
C HIS A 154 -4.77 -13.77 10.90
N THR A 155 -3.83 -13.86 11.82
CA THR A 155 -2.94 -15.02 11.92
C THR A 155 -3.82 -16.19 12.36
N ALA A 156 -4.22 -17.02 11.42
CA ALA A 156 -4.99 -18.24 11.67
C ALA A 156 -4.23 -19.30 12.52
N ASP A 157 -3.05 -18.97 13.04
CA ASP A 157 -2.11 -19.89 13.69
C ASP A 157 -1.75 -19.57 15.13
N ILE A 158 -2.47 -18.67 15.81
CA ILE A 158 -2.39 -18.65 17.26
C ILE A 158 -3.40 -19.64 17.82
N VAL A 159 -3.11 -20.94 17.68
CA VAL A 159 -3.67 -21.97 18.54
C VAL A 159 -3.10 -21.71 19.93
N THR A 160 -3.86 -21.03 20.78
CA THR A 160 -3.51 -20.90 22.19
C THR A 160 -3.37 -22.30 22.77
N VAL A 161 -2.18 -22.61 23.29
CA VAL A 161 -1.84 -23.90 23.92
C VAL A 161 -2.79 -24.27 25.09
N GLY A 162 -3.69 -23.35 25.47
CA GLY A 162 -4.71 -23.57 26.51
C GLY A 162 -5.89 -24.46 26.14
N GLU A 163 -6.21 -24.64 24.85
CA GLU A 163 -7.38 -25.45 24.46
C GLU A 163 -7.09 -26.95 24.33
N ARG A 164 -5.84 -27.40 24.41
CA ARG A 164 -5.47 -28.82 24.38
C ARG A 164 -5.47 -29.52 25.74
N ALA A 165 -5.67 -28.78 26.82
CA ALA A 165 -5.63 -29.37 28.18
C ALA A 165 -6.98 -29.95 28.67
N ASN A 166 -8.08 -29.74 27.98
CA ASN A 166 -9.42 -30.19 28.40
C ASN A 166 -10.04 -31.25 27.48
N GLY A 167 -9.24 -32.01 26.76
CA GLY A 167 -9.68 -33.09 25.87
C GLY A 167 -9.23 -34.47 26.39
N ILE A 168 -9.54 -34.80 27.64
CA ILE A 168 -9.50 -36.18 28.14
C ILE A 168 -10.85 -36.49 28.75
#